data_d431a5e49428f75afe5f3b2c63d99d83
#
_entry.id   d431a5e49428f75afe5f3b2c63d99d83
#
_cell.length_a   1.000
_cell.length_b   1.000
_cell.length_c   1.000
_cell.angle_alpha   90.00
_cell.angle_beta   90.00
_cell.angle_gamma   90.00
#
_symmetry.space_group_name_H-M   'P 1'
#
loop_
_entity.id
_entity.type
_entity.pdbx_description
1 polymer ?
#
loop_
_entity_poly.entity_id
_entity_poly.type
_entity_poly.pdbx_seq_one_letter_code
_entity_poly.pdbx_strand_id
1 'polypeptide(L)'
;SERWDDIRHEEHDRSFIVAGAKAADLLADLYAAVLKTQVDGTGLNAFRKDFKSLVARNGWTGWTGEGSQAGVAWRTKVIYQTNLATSYAAGRYQQLTDPELLAVLPYWQYKHSDGVMFPRPLHVSWNGLTLSPDHPFWKTHFAPNGWGCHCRIIAVPKSDYLKAIANGRGPANAPAADDLAGIDPGFAYTPGASVSAELRALADSKLVKLPAPIGAAMAESTREVLAIEERAAEFRAWAERVRQDGKPTGDWRVIGVIESQLIDKMNNLGVTPATAEIVTRDEDVLHAHRDSKRDALPWEWFLDLPANIGQRRAVILDASDTGPALLYVFDLDGRPGKLVVKLDYEVVQRGADGIKRKKAMNILRTGRQFNDLEALNQPGHHVIEGSLK
;
A
#
# COMPACT_ATOMS: atom_id res chain seq x y z
N SER A 1 7.70 -12.19 -17.78
CA SER A 1 7.96 -13.42 -17.01
C SER A 1 8.20 -14.59 -17.96
N GLU A 2 9.10 -15.48 -17.62
CA GLU A 2 9.35 -16.72 -18.37
C GLU A 2 8.35 -17.81 -17.99
N ARG A 3 8.10 -17.93 -16.71
CA ARG A 3 7.21 -18.92 -16.10
C ARG A 3 6.01 -18.23 -15.45
N TRP A 4 4.95 -19.01 -15.23
CA TRP A 4 3.74 -18.52 -14.56
C TRP A 4 3.99 -18.17 -13.07
N ASP A 5 5.04 -18.71 -12.49
CA ASP A 5 5.41 -18.58 -11.09
C ASP A 5 6.56 -17.58 -10.83
N ASP A 6 7.02 -16.89 -11.89
CA ASP A 6 8.00 -15.79 -11.74
C ASP A 6 7.43 -14.57 -11.02
N ILE A 7 6.13 -14.37 -11.14
CA ILE A 7 5.37 -13.29 -10.50
C ILE A 7 4.20 -13.95 -9.80
N ARG A 8 4.11 -13.78 -8.50
CA ARG A 8 3.11 -14.46 -7.65
C ARG A 8 2.41 -13.47 -6.74
N HIS A 9 1.23 -13.88 -6.25
CA HIS A 9 0.49 -13.19 -5.21
C HIS A 9 0.23 -11.71 -5.57
N GLU A 10 0.62 -10.81 -4.71
CA GLU A 10 0.35 -9.38 -4.77
C GLU A 10 0.89 -8.70 -6.03
N GLU A 11 1.94 -9.23 -6.63
CA GLU A 11 2.48 -8.73 -7.89
C GLU A 11 1.51 -8.95 -9.06
N HIS A 12 0.65 -9.97 -8.98
CA HIS A 12 -0.43 -10.23 -9.93
C HIS A 12 -1.55 -9.18 -9.90
N ASP A 13 -1.76 -8.52 -8.77
CA ASP A 13 -2.83 -7.53 -8.61
C ASP A 13 -2.59 -6.26 -9.42
N ARG A 14 -1.32 -5.99 -9.75
CA ARG A 14 -0.87 -4.76 -10.43
C ARG A 14 -0.43 -4.98 -11.86
N SER A 15 -0.17 -6.21 -12.22
CA SER A 15 0.51 -6.52 -13.47
C SER A 15 -0.36 -7.42 -14.32
N PHE A 16 -0.60 -6.99 -15.54
CA PHE A 16 -1.06 -7.88 -16.58
C PHE A 16 0.07 -8.86 -16.93
N ILE A 17 -0.16 -10.14 -16.69
CA ILE A 17 0.89 -11.16 -16.77
C ILE A 17 0.54 -12.23 -17.79
N VAL A 18 1.53 -12.53 -18.62
CA VAL A 18 1.46 -13.63 -19.58
C VAL A 18 2.78 -14.39 -19.54
N ALA A 19 2.78 -15.58 -18.96
CA ALA A 19 3.97 -16.43 -18.91
C ALA A 19 4.54 -16.67 -20.30
N GLY A 20 5.85 -16.50 -20.45
CA GLY A 20 6.55 -16.60 -21.74
C GLY A 20 6.50 -15.34 -22.62
N ALA A 21 5.69 -14.34 -22.31
CA ALA A 21 5.72 -13.04 -22.98
C ALA A 21 6.84 -12.19 -22.37
N LYS A 22 8.04 -12.23 -22.96
CA LYS A 22 9.23 -11.51 -22.48
C LYS A 22 9.33 -10.08 -23.00
N ALA A 23 8.81 -9.82 -24.21
CA ALA A 23 8.85 -8.52 -24.84
C ALA A 23 7.77 -7.60 -24.25
N ALA A 24 8.15 -6.37 -23.88
CA ALA A 24 7.24 -5.38 -23.33
C ALA A 24 6.12 -5.01 -24.32
N ASP A 25 6.44 -4.89 -25.61
CA ASP A 25 5.48 -4.57 -26.66
C ASP A 25 4.40 -5.64 -26.80
N LEU A 26 4.79 -6.92 -26.76
CA LEU A 26 3.84 -8.04 -26.78
C LEU A 26 2.90 -8.00 -25.57
N LEU A 27 3.46 -7.73 -24.37
CA LEU A 27 2.67 -7.67 -23.15
C LEU A 27 1.68 -6.49 -23.20
N ALA A 28 2.13 -5.34 -23.67
CA ALA A 28 1.30 -4.14 -23.86
C ALA A 28 0.18 -4.38 -24.87
N ASP A 29 0.48 -5.02 -26.00
CA ASP A 29 -0.50 -5.37 -27.04
C ASP A 29 -1.56 -6.34 -26.52
N LEU A 30 -1.16 -7.37 -25.77
CA LEU A 30 -2.08 -8.33 -25.17
C LEU A 30 -2.96 -7.69 -24.10
N TYR A 31 -2.38 -6.80 -23.27
CA TYR A 31 -3.12 -6.01 -22.30
C TYR A 31 -4.16 -5.12 -22.98
N ALA A 32 -3.75 -4.34 -23.99
CA ALA A 32 -4.64 -3.48 -24.76
C ALA A 32 -5.80 -4.25 -25.39
N ALA A 33 -5.54 -5.46 -25.91
CA ALA A 33 -6.57 -6.31 -26.49
C ALA A 33 -7.58 -6.81 -25.44
N VAL A 34 -7.12 -7.18 -24.23
CA VAL A 34 -8.03 -7.56 -23.13
C VAL A 34 -8.83 -6.34 -22.66
N LEU A 35 -8.18 -5.19 -22.44
CA LEU A 35 -8.85 -3.95 -22.02
C LEU A 35 -9.91 -3.51 -23.02
N LYS A 36 -9.61 -3.56 -24.33
CA LYS A 36 -10.56 -3.25 -25.39
C LYS A 36 -11.85 -4.07 -25.28
N THR A 37 -11.75 -5.38 -24.97
CA THR A 37 -12.95 -6.21 -24.82
C THR A 37 -13.82 -5.80 -23.65
N GLN A 38 -13.23 -5.19 -22.61
CA GLN A 38 -13.98 -4.67 -21.45
C GLN A 38 -14.68 -3.35 -21.80
N VAL A 39 -13.98 -2.46 -22.50
CA VAL A 39 -14.52 -1.14 -22.92
C VAL A 39 -15.66 -1.35 -23.95
N ASP A 40 -15.47 -2.25 -24.90
CA ASP A 40 -16.42 -2.51 -25.99
C ASP A 40 -17.58 -3.45 -25.56
N GLY A 41 -17.55 -3.99 -24.33
CA GLY A 41 -18.52 -4.98 -23.85
C GLY A 41 -18.49 -6.29 -24.64
N THR A 42 -17.38 -6.58 -25.35
CA THR A 42 -17.17 -7.83 -26.08
C THR A 42 -16.56 -8.89 -25.17
N GLY A 43 -16.26 -10.06 -25.58
CA GLY A 43 -15.76 -11.08 -24.65
C GLY A 43 -14.55 -11.82 -25.15
N LEU A 44 -14.25 -12.95 -24.51
CA LEU A 44 -13.12 -13.83 -24.83
C LEU A 44 -13.01 -14.14 -26.35
N ASN A 45 -14.12 -14.25 -27.07
CA ASN A 45 -14.09 -14.55 -28.51
C ASN A 45 -13.51 -13.39 -29.33
N ALA A 46 -13.72 -12.15 -28.93
CA ALA A 46 -13.09 -10.99 -29.54
C ALA A 46 -11.58 -10.99 -29.29
N PHE A 47 -11.18 -11.22 -28.04
CA PHE A 47 -9.76 -11.37 -27.69
C PHE A 47 -9.08 -12.49 -28.50
N ARG A 48 -9.74 -13.65 -28.68
CA ARG A 48 -9.20 -14.76 -29.49
C ARG A 48 -8.96 -14.40 -30.96
N LYS A 49 -9.82 -13.57 -31.54
CA LYS A 49 -9.63 -13.09 -32.92
C LYS A 49 -8.35 -12.24 -33.05
N ASP A 50 -8.15 -11.35 -32.05
CA ASP A 50 -7.01 -10.45 -32.06
C ASP A 50 -5.70 -11.18 -31.69
N PHE A 51 -5.77 -12.18 -30.82
CA PHE A 51 -4.60 -12.90 -30.30
C PHE A 51 -3.66 -13.43 -31.38
N LYS A 52 -4.18 -14.05 -32.42
CA LYS A 52 -3.35 -14.62 -33.51
C LYS A 52 -2.55 -13.57 -34.25
N SER A 53 -3.17 -12.42 -34.53
CA SER A 53 -2.50 -11.31 -35.22
C SER A 53 -1.46 -10.64 -34.33
N LEU A 54 -1.74 -10.53 -33.04
CA LEU A 54 -0.81 -9.99 -32.05
C LEU A 54 0.44 -10.86 -31.89
N VAL A 55 0.24 -12.18 -31.77
CA VAL A 55 1.33 -13.16 -31.69
C VAL A 55 2.21 -13.10 -32.92
N ALA A 56 1.61 -13.10 -34.13
CA ALA A 56 2.34 -13.03 -35.38
C ALA A 56 3.12 -11.73 -35.56
N ARG A 57 2.49 -10.58 -35.22
CA ARG A 57 3.13 -9.24 -35.29
C ARG A 57 4.35 -9.12 -34.38
N ASN A 58 4.29 -9.69 -33.19
CA ASN A 58 5.36 -9.64 -32.21
C ASN A 58 6.36 -10.80 -32.35
N GLY A 59 6.19 -11.71 -33.31
CA GLY A 59 7.10 -12.84 -33.49
C GLY A 59 7.14 -13.79 -32.27
N TRP A 60 6.09 -13.89 -31.51
CA TRP A 60 6.05 -14.75 -30.33
C TRP A 60 5.79 -16.19 -30.71
N THR A 61 6.77 -17.07 -30.46
CA THR A 61 6.76 -18.49 -30.77
C THR A 61 7.16 -19.32 -29.57
N GLY A 62 6.90 -20.61 -29.57
CA GLY A 62 7.26 -21.56 -28.51
C GLY A 62 6.38 -21.44 -27.25
N TRP A 63 5.23 -20.75 -27.32
CA TRP A 63 4.33 -20.62 -26.18
C TRP A 63 3.48 -21.89 -25.95
N THR A 64 3.13 -22.14 -24.69
CA THR A 64 2.36 -23.32 -24.31
C THR A 64 0.98 -23.34 -25.00
N GLY A 65 0.72 -24.37 -25.81
CA GLY A 65 -0.51 -24.52 -26.57
C GLY A 65 -0.40 -24.08 -28.05
N GLU A 66 0.76 -23.58 -28.48
CA GLU A 66 1.04 -23.29 -29.90
C GLU A 66 0.89 -24.53 -30.74
N GLY A 67 0.46 -24.34 -31.97
CA GLY A 67 0.36 -25.44 -32.95
C GLY A 67 -0.92 -26.29 -32.89
N SER A 68 -1.80 -26.07 -31.89
CA SER A 68 -3.09 -26.75 -31.83
C SER A 68 -4.25 -25.79 -31.56
N GLN A 69 -5.39 -26.05 -32.19
CA GLN A 69 -6.60 -25.25 -31.98
C GLN A 69 -7.06 -25.31 -30.50
N ALA A 70 -6.99 -26.47 -29.87
CA ALA A 70 -7.34 -26.67 -28.47
C ALA A 70 -6.36 -25.91 -27.55
N GLY A 71 -5.07 -25.95 -27.87
CA GLY A 71 -4.05 -25.22 -27.11
C GLY A 71 -4.21 -23.70 -27.19
N VAL A 72 -4.49 -23.16 -28.38
CA VAL A 72 -4.81 -21.73 -28.56
C VAL A 72 -6.06 -21.36 -27.78
N ALA A 73 -7.12 -22.17 -27.85
CA ALA A 73 -8.37 -21.92 -27.12
C ALA A 73 -8.16 -21.93 -25.60
N TRP A 74 -7.38 -22.88 -25.09
CA TRP A 74 -7.01 -22.95 -23.69
C TRP A 74 -6.14 -21.75 -23.27
N ARG A 75 -5.08 -21.46 -23.99
CA ARG A 75 -4.14 -20.39 -23.67
C ARG A 75 -4.81 -19.02 -23.62
N THR A 76 -5.62 -18.70 -24.62
CA THR A 76 -6.37 -17.44 -24.65
C THR A 76 -7.37 -17.34 -23.51
N LYS A 77 -8.02 -18.46 -23.13
CA LYS A 77 -8.91 -18.51 -21.98
C LYS A 77 -8.16 -18.22 -20.67
N VAL A 78 -7.01 -18.85 -20.45
CA VAL A 78 -6.19 -18.65 -19.24
C VAL A 78 -5.72 -17.20 -19.14
N ILE A 79 -5.13 -16.65 -20.20
CA ILE A 79 -4.66 -15.25 -20.21
C ILE A 79 -5.82 -14.30 -19.88
N TYR A 80 -6.93 -14.44 -20.57
CA TYR A 80 -8.08 -13.56 -20.44
C TYR A 80 -8.72 -13.65 -19.05
N GLN A 81 -9.12 -14.86 -18.64
CA GLN A 81 -9.90 -15.06 -17.42
C GLN A 81 -9.09 -14.82 -16.15
N THR A 82 -7.83 -15.24 -16.12
CA THR A 82 -7.01 -15.09 -14.88
C THR A 82 -6.72 -13.62 -14.61
N ASN A 83 -6.24 -12.88 -15.62
CA ASN A 83 -5.94 -11.46 -15.42
C ASN A 83 -7.19 -10.65 -15.04
N LEU A 84 -8.34 -10.94 -15.65
CA LEU A 84 -9.59 -10.27 -15.26
C LEU A 84 -10.06 -10.66 -13.87
N ALA A 85 -9.97 -11.93 -13.49
CA ALA A 85 -10.45 -12.40 -12.19
C ALA A 85 -9.62 -11.80 -11.04
N THR A 86 -8.29 -11.74 -11.18
CA THR A 86 -7.41 -11.15 -10.16
C THR A 86 -7.60 -9.64 -10.05
N SER A 87 -7.65 -8.92 -11.17
CA SER A 87 -7.91 -7.47 -11.16
C SER A 87 -9.29 -7.12 -10.59
N TYR A 88 -10.33 -7.91 -10.95
CA TYR A 88 -11.65 -7.75 -10.37
C TYR A 88 -11.66 -7.99 -8.86
N ALA A 89 -10.97 -9.04 -8.40
CA ALA A 89 -10.88 -9.38 -6.99
C ALA A 89 -10.15 -8.29 -6.19
N ALA A 90 -9.08 -7.71 -6.74
CA ALA A 90 -8.36 -6.59 -6.12
C ALA A 90 -9.25 -5.35 -5.98
N GLY A 91 -9.97 -4.95 -7.04
CA GLY A 91 -10.96 -3.87 -6.96
C GLY A 91 -12.11 -4.18 -6.01
N ARG A 92 -12.52 -5.45 -5.92
CA ARG A 92 -13.54 -5.89 -4.98
C ARG A 92 -13.08 -5.82 -3.53
N TYR A 93 -11.82 -6.16 -3.26
CA TYR A 93 -11.23 -6.01 -1.94
C TYR A 93 -11.27 -4.55 -1.47
N GLN A 94 -10.88 -3.60 -2.32
CA GLN A 94 -10.97 -2.16 -2.00
C GLN A 94 -12.40 -1.74 -1.64
N GLN A 95 -13.40 -2.19 -2.41
CA GLN A 95 -14.81 -1.91 -2.08
C GLN A 95 -15.22 -2.55 -0.75
N LEU A 96 -14.80 -3.79 -0.48
CA LEU A 96 -15.15 -4.52 0.73
C LEU A 96 -14.49 -3.97 1.99
N THR A 97 -13.37 -3.26 1.87
CA THR A 97 -12.66 -2.60 2.96
C THR A 97 -13.04 -1.14 3.15
N ASP A 98 -13.94 -0.61 2.31
CA ASP A 98 -14.46 0.75 2.46
C ASP A 98 -15.17 0.92 3.82
N PRO A 99 -14.80 1.93 4.62
CA PRO A 99 -15.37 2.13 5.96
C PRO A 99 -16.88 2.35 5.97
N GLU A 100 -17.45 3.04 4.96
CA GLU A 100 -18.90 3.30 4.86
C GLU A 100 -19.65 1.99 4.58
N LEU A 101 -19.08 1.15 3.69
CA LEU A 101 -19.66 -0.16 3.41
C LEU A 101 -19.60 -1.08 4.63
N LEU A 102 -18.45 -1.11 5.34
CA LEU A 102 -18.27 -1.93 6.55
C LEU A 102 -19.20 -1.51 7.69
N ALA A 103 -19.57 -0.24 7.79
CA ALA A 103 -20.55 0.24 8.78
C ALA A 103 -21.94 -0.38 8.57
N VAL A 104 -22.31 -0.71 7.32
CA VAL A 104 -23.64 -1.27 6.96
C VAL A 104 -23.58 -2.78 6.77
N LEU A 105 -22.52 -3.29 6.14
CA LEU A 105 -22.31 -4.70 5.78
C LEU A 105 -20.98 -5.22 6.37
N PRO A 106 -20.89 -5.43 7.71
CA PRO A 106 -19.64 -5.66 8.44
C PRO A 106 -19.08 -7.08 8.32
N TYR A 107 -19.65 -7.94 7.49
CA TYR A 107 -19.19 -9.32 7.32
C TYR A 107 -18.98 -9.65 5.86
N TRP A 108 -18.04 -10.55 5.59
CA TRP A 108 -17.76 -11.07 4.25
C TRP A 108 -18.24 -12.51 4.12
N GLN A 109 -18.83 -12.83 2.96
CA GLN A 109 -19.31 -14.16 2.65
C GLN A 109 -18.65 -14.69 1.38
N TYR A 110 -18.16 -15.93 1.45
CA TYR A 110 -17.67 -16.68 0.29
C TYR A 110 -18.86 -17.15 -0.56
N LYS A 111 -18.83 -16.85 -1.85
CA LYS A 111 -19.85 -17.28 -2.81
C LYS A 111 -19.23 -18.14 -3.89
N HIS A 112 -19.62 -19.41 -3.92
CA HIS A 112 -19.34 -20.29 -5.05
C HIS A 112 -20.14 -19.87 -6.26
N SER A 113 -19.60 -20.12 -7.47
CA SER A 113 -20.30 -19.86 -8.74
C SER A 113 -20.95 -21.15 -9.23
N ASP A 114 -22.27 -21.17 -9.26
CA ASP A 114 -23.04 -22.34 -9.70
C ASP A 114 -22.96 -22.58 -11.22
N GLY A 115 -22.46 -21.61 -12.01
CA GLY A 115 -22.29 -21.73 -13.47
C GLY A 115 -21.01 -22.45 -13.92
N VAL A 116 -20.29 -23.12 -13.04
CA VAL A 116 -19.06 -23.87 -13.36
C VAL A 116 -19.41 -25.30 -13.71
N MET A 117 -19.01 -25.76 -14.91
CA MET A 117 -19.28 -27.11 -15.39
C MET A 117 -18.64 -28.20 -14.52
N PHE A 118 -17.45 -27.93 -13.96
CA PHE A 118 -16.73 -28.85 -13.07
C PHE A 118 -16.41 -28.12 -11.74
N PRO A 119 -17.36 -28.07 -10.80
CA PRO A 119 -17.15 -27.37 -9.53
C PRO A 119 -16.11 -28.10 -8.68
N ARG A 120 -15.23 -27.34 -8.03
CA ARG A 120 -14.26 -27.88 -7.08
C ARG A 120 -14.96 -28.18 -5.75
N PRO A 121 -14.92 -29.40 -5.21
CA PRO A 121 -15.69 -29.78 -4.02
C PRO A 121 -15.42 -28.86 -2.81
N LEU A 122 -14.17 -28.47 -2.56
CA LEU A 122 -13.83 -27.58 -1.45
C LEU A 122 -14.38 -26.17 -1.65
N HIS A 123 -14.37 -25.62 -2.89
CA HIS A 123 -15.00 -24.32 -3.14
C HIS A 123 -16.52 -24.35 -2.93
N VAL A 124 -17.16 -25.47 -3.26
CA VAL A 124 -18.58 -25.70 -2.94
C VAL A 124 -18.80 -25.76 -1.43
N SER A 125 -17.91 -26.43 -0.70
CA SER A 125 -18.01 -26.54 0.76
C SER A 125 -17.83 -25.17 1.45
N TRP A 126 -17.09 -24.23 0.88
CA TRP A 126 -16.93 -22.88 1.42
C TRP A 126 -18.11 -21.94 1.08
N ASN A 127 -19.01 -22.34 0.19
CA ASN A 127 -20.15 -21.51 -0.17
C ASN A 127 -21.03 -21.15 1.02
N GLY A 128 -21.28 -19.86 1.23
CA GLY A 128 -22.03 -19.34 2.35
C GLY A 128 -21.24 -19.17 3.65
N LEU A 129 -19.95 -19.57 3.69
CA LEU A 129 -19.08 -19.28 4.82
C LEU A 129 -19.00 -17.75 5.03
N THR A 130 -19.40 -17.30 6.22
CA THR A 130 -19.53 -15.88 6.54
C THR A 130 -18.70 -15.55 7.78
N LEU A 131 -17.77 -14.60 7.64
CA LEU A 131 -16.73 -14.30 8.62
C LEU A 131 -16.54 -12.78 8.73
N SER A 132 -15.90 -12.34 9.83
CA SER A 132 -15.44 -10.96 9.93
C SER A 132 -14.31 -10.68 8.92
N PRO A 133 -14.12 -9.43 8.48
CA PRO A 133 -13.08 -9.06 7.51
C PRO A 133 -11.64 -9.39 7.94
N ASP A 134 -11.39 -9.36 9.24
CA ASP A 134 -10.10 -9.66 9.86
C ASP A 134 -9.82 -11.16 10.09
N HIS A 135 -10.79 -12.03 9.77
CA HIS A 135 -10.62 -13.47 10.00
C HIS A 135 -9.46 -14.03 9.16
N PRO A 136 -8.55 -14.84 9.76
CA PRO A 136 -7.35 -15.37 9.10
C PRO A 136 -7.61 -16.14 7.80
N PHE A 137 -8.77 -16.76 7.65
CA PHE A 137 -9.20 -17.44 6.42
C PHE A 137 -9.02 -16.58 5.17
N TRP A 138 -9.33 -15.29 5.24
CA TRP A 138 -9.23 -14.39 4.08
C TRP A 138 -7.81 -14.19 3.57
N LYS A 139 -6.80 -14.36 4.41
CA LYS A 139 -5.38 -14.18 4.00
C LYS A 139 -4.95 -15.09 2.86
N THR A 140 -5.60 -16.26 2.73
CA THR A 140 -5.22 -17.29 1.75
C THR A 140 -6.40 -17.77 0.90
N HIS A 141 -7.64 -17.64 1.38
CA HIS A 141 -8.84 -18.18 0.75
C HIS A 141 -9.70 -17.10 0.06
N PHE A 142 -9.22 -15.88 -0.07
CA PHE A 142 -9.94 -14.85 -0.81
C PHE A 142 -9.95 -15.20 -2.31
N ALA A 143 -11.16 -15.32 -2.88
CA ALA A 143 -11.29 -15.74 -4.29
C ALA A 143 -10.71 -14.69 -5.27
N PRO A 144 -10.10 -15.12 -6.42
CA PRO A 144 -10.07 -16.48 -6.96
C PRO A 144 -9.04 -17.40 -6.31
N ASN A 145 -9.40 -18.65 -6.08
CA ASN A 145 -8.55 -19.64 -5.43
C ASN A 145 -7.90 -20.64 -6.41
N GLY A 146 -7.86 -20.33 -7.68
CA GLY A 146 -7.22 -21.18 -8.68
C GLY A 146 -7.58 -20.83 -10.13
N TRP A 147 -6.96 -21.53 -11.06
CA TRP A 147 -7.18 -21.35 -12.48
C TRP A 147 -8.64 -21.62 -12.86
N GLY A 148 -9.27 -20.62 -13.50
CA GLY A 148 -10.68 -20.70 -13.89
C GLY A 148 -11.65 -20.71 -12.71
N CYS A 149 -11.25 -20.27 -11.51
CA CYS A 149 -12.14 -20.05 -10.40
C CYS A 149 -13.04 -18.82 -10.67
N HIS A 150 -14.35 -19.00 -10.45
CA HIS A 150 -15.36 -17.96 -10.61
C HIS A 150 -16.05 -17.63 -9.27
N CYS A 151 -15.50 -18.09 -8.16
CA CYS A 151 -15.98 -17.73 -6.82
C CYS A 151 -15.72 -16.23 -6.56
N ARG A 152 -16.45 -15.65 -5.62
CA ARG A 152 -16.34 -14.24 -5.26
C ARG A 152 -16.62 -14.03 -3.77
N ILE A 153 -16.19 -12.90 -3.25
CA ILE A 153 -16.50 -12.47 -1.89
C ILE A 153 -17.53 -11.34 -1.97
N ILE A 154 -18.52 -11.38 -1.09
CA ILE A 154 -19.57 -10.35 -0.99
C ILE A 154 -19.67 -9.83 0.45
N ALA A 155 -20.01 -8.56 0.61
CA ALA A 155 -20.37 -7.99 1.91
C ALA A 155 -21.79 -8.37 2.26
N VAL A 156 -22.04 -8.67 3.53
CA VAL A 156 -23.37 -9.06 4.05
C VAL A 156 -23.64 -8.44 5.41
N PRO A 157 -24.93 -8.20 5.76
CA PRO A 157 -25.31 -7.65 7.05
C PRO A 157 -25.16 -8.68 8.19
N LYS A 158 -25.20 -8.19 9.42
CA LYS A 158 -25.12 -9.01 10.64
C LYS A 158 -26.19 -10.10 10.70
N SER A 159 -27.38 -9.85 10.16
CA SER A 159 -28.46 -10.85 10.11
C SER A 159 -28.06 -12.11 9.33
N ASP A 160 -27.36 -11.94 8.21
CA ASP A 160 -26.91 -13.06 7.38
C ASP A 160 -25.72 -13.79 7.99
N TYR A 161 -24.85 -13.09 8.71
CA TYR A 161 -23.81 -13.71 9.54
C TYR A 161 -24.39 -14.63 10.62
N LEU A 162 -25.43 -14.17 11.35
CA LEU A 162 -26.09 -14.98 12.36
C LEU A 162 -26.77 -16.21 11.76
N LYS A 163 -27.43 -16.07 10.60
CA LYS A 163 -27.99 -17.21 9.84
C LYS A 163 -26.88 -18.20 9.40
N ALA A 164 -25.76 -17.68 8.94
CA ALA A 164 -24.62 -18.53 8.54
C ALA A 164 -24.09 -19.35 9.71
N ILE A 165 -23.93 -18.76 10.90
CA ILE A 165 -23.52 -19.49 12.12
C ILE A 165 -24.53 -20.59 12.43
N ALA A 166 -25.84 -20.30 12.42
CA ALA A 166 -26.89 -21.28 12.70
C ALA A 166 -26.88 -22.46 11.70
N ASN A 167 -26.41 -22.23 10.48
CA ASN A 167 -26.29 -23.24 9.42
C ASN A 167 -24.89 -23.88 9.32
N GLY A 168 -24.03 -23.74 10.34
CA GLY A 168 -22.68 -24.30 10.32
C GLY A 168 -21.76 -23.67 9.28
N ARG A 169 -21.95 -22.37 8.96
CA ARG A 169 -21.17 -21.59 8.00
C ARG A 169 -20.49 -20.37 8.65
N GLY A 170 -20.25 -20.44 9.95
CA GLY A 170 -19.59 -19.42 10.74
C GLY A 170 -18.09 -19.70 10.98
N PRO A 171 -17.44 -18.91 11.85
CA PRO A 171 -15.98 -19.00 12.10
C PRO A 171 -15.48 -20.37 12.54
N ALA A 172 -16.28 -21.11 13.33
CA ALA A 172 -15.90 -22.46 13.80
C ALA A 172 -15.80 -23.51 12.68
N ASN A 173 -16.32 -23.20 11.49
CA ASN A 173 -16.34 -24.10 10.34
C ASN A 173 -15.39 -23.64 9.23
N ALA A 174 -14.66 -22.54 9.44
CA ALA A 174 -13.67 -22.04 8.49
C ALA A 174 -12.42 -22.94 8.53
N PRO A 175 -11.84 -23.30 7.37
CA PRO A 175 -10.51 -23.88 7.31
C PRO A 175 -9.49 -22.96 7.98
N ALA A 176 -8.41 -23.56 8.51
CA ALA A 176 -7.28 -22.80 8.97
C ALA A 176 -6.61 -22.07 7.79
N ALA A 177 -6.00 -20.92 8.04
CA ALA A 177 -5.39 -20.12 6.97
C ALA A 177 -4.20 -20.83 6.29
N ASP A 178 -3.54 -21.75 6.95
CA ASP A 178 -2.44 -22.58 6.45
C ASP A 178 -2.90 -23.89 5.80
N ASP A 179 -4.19 -24.23 5.87
CA ASP A 179 -4.78 -25.34 5.11
C ASP A 179 -5.06 -24.90 3.69
N LEU A 180 -4.11 -25.13 2.80
CA LEU A 180 -4.19 -24.72 1.39
C LEU A 180 -4.90 -25.76 0.48
N ALA A 181 -5.57 -26.75 1.04
CA ALA A 181 -6.35 -27.71 0.25
C ALA A 181 -7.42 -26.97 -0.58
N GLY A 182 -7.49 -27.28 -1.86
CA GLY A 182 -8.42 -26.64 -2.81
C GLY A 182 -7.92 -25.31 -3.41
N ILE A 183 -6.78 -24.82 -2.98
CA ILE A 183 -6.17 -23.60 -3.54
C ILE A 183 -5.04 -24.01 -4.49
N ASP A 184 -5.10 -23.53 -5.73
CA ASP A 184 -4.02 -23.78 -6.70
C ASP A 184 -2.76 -23.01 -6.31
N PRO A 185 -1.55 -23.53 -6.61
CA PRO A 185 -0.32 -22.80 -6.39
C PRO A 185 -0.35 -21.39 -6.99
N GLY A 186 0.04 -20.38 -6.21
CA GLY A 186 0.03 -18.97 -6.62
C GLY A 186 -1.29 -18.23 -6.32
N PHE A 187 -2.31 -18.89 -5.76
CA PHE A 187 -3.60 -18.26 -5.42
C PHE A 187 -3.87 -18.20 -3.90
N ALA A 188 -2.90 -18.57 -3.08
CA ALA A 188 -3.03 -18.51 -1.62
C ALA A 188 -2.72 -17.11 -1.07
N TYR A 189 -3.48 -16.09 -1.47
CA TYR A 189 -3.34 -14.72 -1.03
C TYR A 189 -4.66 -13.95 -1.16
N THR A 190 -4.70 -12.73 -0.65
CA THR A 190 -5.86 -11.83 -0.79
C THR A 190 -5.57 -10.79 -1.87
N PRO A 191 -6.12 -10.90 -3.10
CA PRO A 191 -5.97 -9.89 -4.12
C PRO A 191 -6.36 -8.50 -3.62
N GLY A 192 -5.51 -7.50 -3.84
CA GLY A 192 -5.74 -6.11 -3.43
C GLY A 192 -5.30 -5.75 -2.01
N ALA A 193 -5.06 -6.73 -1.12
CA ALA A 193 -4.73 -6.45 0.27
C ALA A 193 -3.37 -5.77 0.48
N SER A 194 -2.41 -6.03 -0.39
CA SER A 194 -1.04 -5.51 -0.28
C SER A 194 -0.69 -4.47 -1.34
N VAL A 195 -1.59 -4.20 -2.29
CA VAL A 195 -1.35 -3.26 -3.42
C VAL A 195 -0.91 -1.89 -2.91
N SER A 196 -1.58 -1.37 -1.90
CA SER A 196 -1.23 -0.06 -1.32
C SER A 196 0.08 -0.12 -0.53
N ALA A 197 0.33 -1.17 0.26
CA ALA A 197 1.53 -1.30 1.09
C ALA A 197 2.83 -1.34 0.25
N GLU A 198 2.86 -2.17 -0.79
CA GLU A 198 4.04 -2.26 -1.65
C GLU A 198 4.23 -1.03 -2.56
N LEU A 199 3.13 -0.43 -3.06
CA LEU A 199 3.22 0.85 -3.78
C LEU A 199 3.77 1.94 -2.87
N ARG A 200 3.34 1.98 -1.61
CA ARG A 200 3.93 2.89 -0.62
C ARG A 200 5.41 2.58 -0.39
N ALA A 201 5.78 1.33 -0.19
CA ALA A 201 7.18 0.94 -0.01
C ALA A 201 8.05 1.29 -1.24
N LEU A 202 7.51 1.09 -2.45
CA LEU A 202 8.18 1.52 -3.68
C LEU A 202 8.29 3.04 -3.75
N ALA A 203 7.22 3.78 -3.48
CA ALA A 203 7.22 5.24 -3.45
C ALA A 203 8.22 5.77 -2.42
N ASP A 204 8.22 5.24 -1.20
CA ASP A 204 9.15 5.61 -0.15
C ASP A 204 10.60 5.33 -0.56
N SER A 205 10.86 4.18 -1.21
CA SER A 205 12.19 3.84 -1.74
C SER A 205 12.68 4.80 -2.84
N LYS A 206 11.76 5.45 -3.56
CA LYS A 206 12.06 6.46 -4.58
C LYS A 206 12.20 7.84 -3.97
N LEU A 207 11.28 8.23 -3.07
CA LEU A 207 11.31 9.53 -2.39
C LEU A 207 12.65 9.81 -1.73
N VAL A 208 13.19 8.82 -1.02
CA VAL A 208 14.50 8.94 -0.36
C VAL A 208 15.70 9.04 -1.32
N LYS A 209 15.49 8.98 -2.63
CA LYS A 209 16.54 9.03 -3.66
C LYS A 209 16.36 10.18 -4.65
N LEU A 210 15.13 10.68 -4.78
CA LEU A 210 14.81 11.73 -5.75
C LEU A 210 15.18 13.12 -5.19
N PRO A 211 15.70 14.03 -6.03
CA PRO A 211 15.83 15.43 -5.67
C PRO A 211 14.50 15.99 -5.15
N ALA A 212 14.56 16.88 -4.16
CA ALA A 212 13.39 17.36 -3.43
C ALA A 212 12.22 17.85 -4.34
N PRO A 213 12.43 18.68 -5.38
CA PRO A 213 11.32 19.11 -6.23
C PRO A 213 10.65 17.95 -6.97
N ILE A 214 11.42 16.96 -7.43
CA ILE A 214 10.89 15.80 -8.15
C ILE A 214 10.15 14.86 -7.18
N GLY A 215 10.73 14.63 -6.00
CA GLY A 215 10.11 13.83 -4.96
C GLY A 215 8.79 14.42 -4.48
N ALA A 216 8.73 15.73 -4.25
CA ALA A 216 7.50 16.42 -3.87
C ALA A 216 6.42 16.31 -4.95
N ALA A 217 6.75 16.60 -6.22
CA ALA A 217 5.81 16.47 -7.33
C ALA A 217 5.30 15.02 -7.50
N MET A 218 6.16 14.02 -7.33
CA MET A 218 5.76 12.62 -7.35
C MET A 218 4.78 12.30 -6.21
N ALA A 219 5.06 12.74 -4.99
CA ALA A 219 4.20 12.50 -3.83
C ALA A 219 2.82 13.19 -4.00
N GLU A 220 2.79 14.42 -4.53
CA GLU A 220 1.55 15.14 -4.81
C GLU A 220 0.70 14.43 -5.87
N SER A 221 1.32 13.96 -6.97
CA SER A 221 0.62 13.24 -8.04
C SER A 221 0.13 11.84 -7.63
N THR A 222 0.72 11.25 -6.60
CA THR A 222 0.37 9.91 -6.10
C THR A 222 -0.39 9.94 -4.76
N ARG A 223 -0.81 11.10 -4.30
CA ARG A 223 -1.44 11.30 -2.98
C ARG A 223 -2.64 10.39 -2.72
N GLU A 224 -3.50 10.22 -3.72
CA GLU A 224 -4.67 9.32 -3.62
C GLU A 224 -4.28 7.84 -3.54
N VAL A 225 -3.20 7.47 -4.21
CA VAL A 225 -2.68 6.08 -4.22
C VAL A 225 -1.94 5.76 -2.91
N LEU A 226 -1.33 6.78 -2.30
CA LEU A 226 -0.60 6.67 -1.03
C LEU A 226 -1.52 7.00 0.14
N ALA A 227 -2.63 6.29 0.28
CA ALA A 227 -3.65 6.52 1.30
C ALA A 227 -3.04 6.84 2.68
N ILE A 228 -3.29 8.07 3.17
CA ILE A 228 -2.70 8.58 4.42
C ILE A 228 -3.15 7.75 5.62
N GLU A 229 -4.43 7.33 5.63
CA GLU A 229 -5.00 6.53 6.72
C GLU A 229 -4.34 5.15 6.85
N GLU A 230 -4.05 4.49 5.73
CA GLU A 230 -3.34 3.20 5.76
C GLU A 230 -1.89 3.37 6.21
N ARG A 231 -1.22 4.43 5.78
CA ARG A 231 0.14 4.78 6.24
C ARG A 231 0.13 5.05 7.75
N ALA A 232 -0.89 5.72 8.27
CA ALA A 232 -1.04 5.97 9.71
C ALA A 232 -1.22 4.67 10.48
N ALA A 233 -2.03 3.72 9.99
CA ALA A 233 -2.23 2.42 10.62
C ALA A 233 -0.94 1.57 10.65
N GLU A 234 -0.19 1.54 9.54
CA GLU A 234 1.11 0.85 9.49
C GLU A 234 2.14 1.49 10.42
N PHE A 235 2.18 2.82 10.47
CA PHE A 235 3.06 3.57 11.35
C PHE A 235 2.73 3.30 12.82
N ARG A 236 1.44 3.32 13.19
CA ARG A 236 0.96 3.02 14.54
C ARG A 236 1.46 1.64 14.98
N ALA A 237 1.20 0.61 14.21
CA ALA A 237 1.62 -0.76 14.52
C ALA A 237 3.16 -0.89 14.64
N TRP A 238 3.90 -0.16 13.83
CA TRP A 238 5.37 -0.14 13.90
C TRP A 238 5.86 0.60 15.16
N ALA A 239 5.33 1.80 15.46
CA ALA A 239 5.75 2.61 16.60
C ALA A 239 5.43 1.92 17.94
N GLU A 240 4.28 1.25 18.04
CA GLU A 240 3.90 0.44 19.21
C GLU A 240 4.90 -0.70 19.43
N ARG A 241 5.27 -1.44 18.37
CA ARG A 241 6.32 -2.51 18.47
C ARG A 241 7.66 -1.94 18.90
N VAL A 242 8.11 -0.83 18.30
CA VAL A 242 9.37 -0.16 18.68
C VAL A 242 9.37 0.19 20.18
N ARG A 243 8.26 0.72 20.69
CA ARG A 243 8.12 1.03 22.11
C ARG A 243 8.13 -0.22 22.98
N GLN A 244 7.44 -1.28 22.56
CA GLN A 244 7.39 -2.55 23.28
C GLN A 244 8.77 -3.23 23.34
N ASP A 245 9.50 -3.24 22.22
CA ASP A 245 10.83 -3.86 22.12
C ASP A 245 11.89 -3.06 22.90
N GLY A 246 11.71 -1.75 23.02
CA GLY A 246 12.57 -0.86 23.80
C GLY A 246 14.02 -0.73 23.31
N LYS A 247 14.33 -1.28 22.14
CA LYS A 247 15.67 -1.29 21.55
C LYS A 247 15.63 -0.88 20.08
N PRO A 248 16.50 0.07 19.66
CA PRO A 248 16.58 0.45 18.27
C PRO A 248 17.24 -0.67 17.44
N THR A 249 16.72 -0.88 16.23
CA THR A 249 17.21 -1.83 15.22
C THR A 249 17.85 -1.12 14.02
N GLY A 250 17.68 0.21 13.94
CA GLY A 250 18.08 1.03 12.81
C GLY A 250 16.97 1.12 11.73
N ASP A 251 15.75 0.72 12.06
CA ASP A 251 14.60 0.80 11.17
C ASP A 251 14.02 2.23 11.14
N TRP A 252 13.33 2.58 10.06
CA TRP A 252 12.76 3.91 9.85
C TRP A 252 11.48 3.84 9.02
N ARG A 253 10.65 4.88 9.14
CA ARG A 253 9.41 5.04 8.35
C ARG A 253 9.31 6.46 7.78
N VAL A 254 8.78 6.56 6.56
CA VAL A 254 8.37 7.84 5.99
C VAL A 254 7.06 8.26 6.66
N ILE A 255 7.06 9.45 7.26
CA ILE A 255 5.90 10.02 7.96
C ILE A 255 5.25 11.16 7.21
N GLY A 256 5.91 11.68 6.18
CA GLY A 256 5.40 12.77 5.37
C GLY A 256 6.37 13.17 4.27
N VAL A 257 5.96 14.17 3.52
CA VAL A 257 6.74 14.75 2.42
C VAL A 257 6.69 16.28 2.54
N ILE A 258 7.81 16.95 2.32
CA ILE A 258 7.89 18.42 2.18
C ILE A 258 7.23 18.75 0.85
N GLU A 259 6.16 19.53 0.88
CA GLU A 259 5.38 19.90 -0.29
C GLU A 259 6.15 20.87 -1.20
N SER A 260 5.86 20.84 -2.50
CA SER A 260 6.54 21.69 -3.52
C SER A 260 6.53 23.17 -3.14
N GLN A 261 5.39 23.67 -2.65
CA GLN A 261 5.27 25.07 -2.21
C GLN A 261 6.20 25.43 -1.03
N LEU A 262 6.42 24.49 -0.09
CA LEU A 262 7.36 24.71 1.01
C LEU A 262 8.80 24.70 0.51
N ILE A 263 9.13 23.78 -0.42
CA ILE A 263 10.45 23.74 -1.05
C ILE A 263 10.76 25.05 -1.78
N ASP A 264 9.80 25.59 -2.53
CA ASP A 264 9.98 26.87 -3.23
C ASP A 264 10.24 28.02 -2.25
N LYS A 265 9.49 28.08 -1.14
CA LYS A 265 9.70 29.10 -0.09
C LYS A 265 11.05 28.96 0.60
N MET A 266 11.49 27.73 0.85
CA MET A 266 12.80 27.43 1.43
C MET A 266 13.93 27.84 0.48
N ASN A 267 13.79 27.53 -0.82
CA ASN A 267 14.75 27.91 -1.86
C ASN A 267 14.93 29.44 -1.92
N ASN A 268 13.84 30.19 -1.79
CA ASN A 268 13.88 31.67 -1.74
C ASN A 268 14.62 32.21 -0.51
N LEU A 269 14.74 31.42 0.54
CA LEU A 269 15.51 31.70 1.77
C LEU A 269 16.90 31.08 1.77
N GLY A 270 17.34 30.51 0.63
CA GLY A 270 18.67 29.93 0.46
C GLY A 270 18.85 28.51 1.03
N VAL A 271 17.77 27.85 1.39
CA VAL A 271 17.80 26.46 1.92
C VAL A 271 17.13 25.52 0.91
N THR A 272 17.89 24.58 0.36
CA THR A 272 17.38 23.57 -0.58
C THR A 272 17.61 22.19 0.01
N PRO A 273 16.56 21.46 0.44
CA PRO A 273 16.72 20.10 0.94
C PRO A 273 17.11 19.16 -0.21
N ALA A 274 17.96 18.17 0.08
CA ALA A 274 18.41 17.20 -0.92
C ALA A 274 17.24 16.32 -1.42
N THR A 275 16.33 15.95 -0.53
CA THR A 275 15.16 15.10 -0.80
C THR A 275 13.91 15.69 -0.15
N ALA A 276 12.72 15.20 -0.54
CA ALA A 276 11.46 15.73 -0.01
C ALA A 276 10.88 14.93 1.14
N GLU A 277 11.29 13.67 1.33
CA GLU A 277 10.73 12.81 2.40
C GLU A 277 11.05 13.32 3.80
N ILE A 278 10.13 13.07 4.72
CA ILE A 278 10.33 13.25 6.15
C ILE A 278 10.26 11.85 6.78
N VAL A 279 11.31 11.48 7.49
CA VAL A 279 11.40 10.16 8.13
C VAL A 279 11.50 10.27 9.65
N THR A 280 11.05 9.23 10.35
CA THR A 280 11.37 8.99 11.75
C THR A 280 12.03 7.62 11.89
N ARG A 281 12.99 7.50 12.78
CA ARG A 281 13.70 6.26 13.08
C ARG A 281 13.20 5.69 14.40
N ASP A 282 13.39 4.39 14.58
CA ASP A 282 13.05 3.70 15.83
C ASP A 282 13.73 4.35 17.04
N GLU A 283 15.00 4.75 16.95
CA GLU A 283 15.69 5.47 18.03
C GLU A 283 15.06 6.83 18.35
N ASP A 284 14.51 7.54 17.34
CA ASP A 284 13.86 8.83 17.55
C ASP A 284 12.47 8.66 18.18
N VAL A 285 11.75 7.57 17.88
CA VAL A 285 10.50 7.17 18.55
C VAL A 285 10.75 6.92 20.04
N LEU A 286 11.76 6.11 20.38
CA LEU A 286 12.15 5.81 21.75
C LEU A 286 12.60 7.08 22.48
N HIS A 287 13.35 7.96 21.83
CA HIS A 287 13.79 9.23 22.40
C HIS A 287 12.64 10.20 22.66
N ALA A 288 11.65 10.26 21.74
CA ALA A 288 10.53 11.18 21.83
C ALA A 288 9.63 10.92 23.06
N HIS A 289 9.54 9.66 23.50
CA HIS A 289 8.62 9.23 24.58
C HIS A 289 9.32 8.52 25.74
N ARG A 290 10.61 8.85 26.00
CA ARG A 290 11.28 8.35 27.20
C ARG A 290 10.63 8.94 28.48
N ASP A 291 10.57 8.18 29.56
CA ASP A 291 9.91 8.51 30.80
C ASP A 291 10.38 9.85 31.42
N SER A 292 11.63 10.25 31.18
CA SER A 292 12.19 11.51 31.66
C SER A 292 11.69 12.77 30.94
N LYS A 293 10.94 12.62 29.82
CA LYS A 293 10.49 13.75 28.99
C LYS A 293 9.10 14.22 29.39
N ARG A 294 9.06 15.29 30.22
CA ARG A 294 7.81 15.84 30.77
C ARG A 294 6.92 16.60 29.79
N ASP A 295 7.46 17.05 28.67
CA ASP A 295 6.80 17.83 27.64
C ASP A 295 6.67 17.06 26.31
N ALA A 296 6.65 15.71 26.37
CA ALA A 296 6.42 14.87 25.20
C ALA A 296 5.05 15.17 24.58
N LEU A 297 4.94 15.00 23.26
CA LEU A 297 3.64 14.97 22.59
C LEU A 297 2.79 13.81 23.13
N PRO A 298 1.45 13.94 23.18
CA PRO A 298 0.59 12.82 23.57
C PRO A 298 0.88 11.59 22.70
N TRP A 299 1.00 10.42 23.34
CA TRP A 299 1.38 9.20 22.62
C TRP A 299 0.37 8.84 21.52
N GLU A 300 -0.92 8.91 21.80
CA GLU A 300 -1.98 8.62 20.83
C GLU A 300 -1.90 9.56 19.62
N TRP A 301 -1.64 10.86 19.85
CA TRP A 301 -1.41 11.79 18.76
C TRP A 301 -0.18 11.45 17.92
N PHE A 302 0.89 11.01 18.59
CA PHE A 302 2.13 10.61 17.91
C PHE A 302 1.94 9.32 17.07
N LEU A 303 1.08 8.40 17.51
CA LEU A 303 0.77 7.19 16.76
C LEU A 303 0.10 7.47 15.41
N ASP A 304 -0.60 8.59 15.28
CA ASP A 304 -1.24 9.03 14.04
C ASP A 304 -0.41 10.08 13.27
N LEU A 305 0.89 10.14 13.55
CA LEU A 305 1.80 11.16 13.00
C LEU A 305 1.73 11.36 11.48
N PRO A 306 1.65 10.32 10.63
CA PRO A 306 1.51 10.52 9.19
C PRO A 306 0.23 11.28 8.76
N ALA A 307 -0.87 11.11 9.50
CA ALA A 307 -2.10 11.87 9.27
C ALA A 307 -2.01 13.27 9.89
N ASN A 308 -1.44 13.37 11.09
CA ASN A 308 -1.40 14.59 11.87
C ASN A 308 -0.42 15.64 11.31
N ILE A 309 0.65 15.23 10.62
CA ILE A 309 1.64 16.16 10.06
C ILE A 309 1.02 17.11 9.01
N GLY A 310 -0.05 16.66 8.35
CA GLY A 310 -0.83 17.48 7.41
C GLY A 310 -1.76 18.50 8.08
N GLN A 311 -2.06 18.34 9.37
CA GLN A 311 -3.00 19.20 10.14
C GLN A 311 -2.27 20.31 10.92
N ARG A 312 -1.13 20.72 10.42
CA ARG A 312 -0.27 21.73 11.05
C ARG A 312 -0.89 23.13 11.00
N ARG A 313 -0.71 23.88 12.08
CA ARG A 313 -1.05 25.31 12.16
C ARG A 313 -0.07 26.18 11.37
N ALA A 314 1.22 25.87 11.48
CA ALA A 314 2.28 26.64 10.84
C ALA A 314 3.51 25.76 10.58
N VAL A 315 4.32 26.17 9.59
CA VAL A 315 5.66 25.64 9.34
C VAL A 315 6.66 26.79 9.40
N ILE A 316 7.73 26.59 10.18
CA ILE A 316 8.81 27.56 10.33
C ILE A 316 10.10 26.92 9.81
N LEU A 317 10.82 27.64 8.96
CA LEU A 317 12.19 27.31 8.62
C LEU A 317 13.11 27.91 9.69
N ASP A 318 13.81 27.07 10.43
CA ASP A 318 14.93 27.44 11.30
C ASP A 318 16.22 27.36 10.46
N ALA A 319 16.75 28.49 10.10
CA ALA A 319 18.00 28.66 9.33
C ALA A 319 19.18 29.06 10.25
N SER A 320 19.11 28.76 11.54
CA SER A 320 20.16 29.06 12.51
C SER A 320 21.45 28.25 12.31
N ASP A 321 22.53 28.65 12.97
CA ASP A 321 23.87 28.04 12.85
C ASP A 321 23.93 26.54 13.24
N THR A 322 22.89 26.01 13.88
CA THR A 322 22.83 24.58 14.22
C THR A 322 22.44 23.65 13.06
N GLY A 323 22.35 24.22 11.85
CA GLY A 323 21.93 23.57 10.62
C GLY A 323 20.40 23.64 10.43
N PRO A 324 19.94 23.67 9.15
CA PRO A 324 18.57 23.95 8.81
C PRO A 324 17.60 22.88 9.35
N ALA A 325 16.44 23.36 9.81
CA ALA A 325 15.36 22.50 10.29
C ALA A 325 13.98 23.07 9.92
N LEU A 326 12.99 22.20 9.77
CA LEU A 326 11.59 22.58 9.75
C LEU A 326 10.96 22.34 11.11
N LEU A 327 10.25 23.34 11.60
CA LEU A 327 9.43 23.26 12.81
C LEU A 327 7.97 23.21 12.36
N TYR A 328 7.33 22.06 12.49
CA TYR A 328 5.89 21.90 12.29
C TYR A 328 5.18 22.21 13.60
N VAL A 329 4.27 23.17 13.60
CA VAL A 329 3.53 23.63 14.78
C VAL A 329 2.09 23.16 14.71
N PHE A 330 1.55 22.69 15.83
CA PHE A 330 0.22 22.11 15.93
C PHE A 330 -0.55 22.72 17.10
N ASP A 331 -1.87 22.83 16.93
CA ASP A 331 -2.78 23.09 18.04
C ASP A 331 -3.17 21.73 18.66
N LEU A 332 -2.74 21.51 19.89
CA LEU A 332 -3.11 20.34 20.68
C LEU A 332 -3.97 20.76 21.86
N ASP A 333 -4.76 19.85 22.40
CA ASP A 333 -5.60 20.11 23.56
C ASP A 333 -4.76 20.63 24.73
N GLY A 334 -5.03 21.86 25.12
CA GLY A 334 -4.42 22.55 26.26
C GLY A 334 -3.09 23.27 26.01
N ARG A 335 -2.25 22.82 25.08
CA ARG A 335 -0.95 23.46 24.77
C ARG A 335 -0.52 23.21 23.33
N PRO A 336 0.14 24.17 22.64
CA PRO A 336 0.69 23.93 21.32
C PRO A 336 1.81 22.88 21.35
N GLY A 337 1.88 22.12 20.27
CA GLY A 337 2.95 21.15 20.02
C GLY A 337 3.83 21.54 18.87
N LYS A 338 5.06 21.06 18.85
CA LYS A 338 5.95 21.17 17.69
C LYS A 338 6.72 19.88 17.41
N LEU A 339 6.96 19.63 16.14
CA LEU A 339 7.92 18.66 15.62
C LEU A 339 9.12 19.40 15.06
N VAL A 340 10.31 18.85 15.26
CA VAL A 340 11.57 19.37 14.70
C VAL A 340 12.11 18.36 13.71
N VAL A 341 12.10 18.72 12.44
CA VAL A 341 12.65 17.93 11.35
C VAL A 341 13.96 18.55 10.91
N LYS A 342 15.08 17.90 11.20
CA LYS A 342 16.40 18.32 10.72
C LYS A 342 16.51 17.95 9.24
N LEU A 343 16.89 18.93 8.42
CA LEU A 343 17.10 18.76 7.00
C LEU A 343 18.48 18.20 6.72
N ASP A 344 18.57 17.34 5.71
CA ASP A 344 19.82 16.76 5.22
C ASP A 344 20.73 16.17 6.30
N TYR A 345 20.09 15.56 7.32
CA TYR A 345 20.82 14.93 8.41
C TYR A 345 21.55 13.67 7.93
N GLU A 346 22.88 13.63 8.12
CA GLU A 346 23.67 12.48 7.72
C GLU A 346 23.44 11.27 8.62
N VAL A 347 22.93 10.19 8.05
CA VAL A 347 22.85 8.87 8.67
C VAL A 347 23.77 7.88 8.00
N VAL A 348 24.34 6.97 8.79
CA VAL A 348 25.14 5.86 8.28
C VAL A 348 24.24 4.65 8.15
N GLN A 349 23.96 4.24 6.92
CA GLN A 349 23.19 3.02 6.62
C GLN A 349 24.12 1.92 6.09
N ARG A 350 23.82 0.67 6.48
CA ARG A 350 24.50 -0.50 5.92
C ARG A 350 23.67 -1.01 4.74
N GLY A 351 24.23 -1.00 3.55
CA GLY A 351 23.58 -1.58 2.36
C GLY A 351 23.43 -3.10 2.46
N ALA A 352 22.62 -3.69 1.56
CA ALA A 352 22.50 -5.15 1.43
C ALA A 352 23.85 -5.85 1.14
N ASP A 353 24.81 -5.12 0.57
CA ASP A 353 26.21 -5.52 0.34
C ASP A 353 27.09 -5.43 1.60
N GLY A 354 26.53 -5.07 2.74
CA GLY A 354 27.24 -4.89 4.00
C GLY A 354 28.08 -3.61 4.12
N ILE A 355 28.13 -2.78 3.06
CA ILE A 355 28.94 -1.56 3.03
C ILE A 355 28.18 -0.42 3.73
N LYS A 356 28.87 0.27 4.64
CA LYS A 356 28.34 1.48 5.29
C LYS A 356 28.42 2.67 4.33
N ARG A 357 27.29 3.35 4.12
CA ARG A 357 27.21 4.58 3.32
C ARG A 357 26.55 5.68 4.14
N LYS A 358 27.05 6.89 3.98
CA LYS A 358 26.38 8.09 4.49
C LYS A 358 25.26 8.46 3.55
N LYS A 359 24.12 8.84 4.11
CA LYS A 359 22.94 9.31 3.39
C LYS A 359 22.36 10.50 4.13
N ALA A 360 22.05 11.56 3.38
CA ALA A 360 21.30 12.70 3.88
C ALA A 360 19.81 12.36 3.87
N MET A 361 19.10 12.64 4.96
CA MET A 361 17.67 12.43 5.11
C MET A 361 17.06 13.56 5.95
N ASN A 362 15.79 13.90 5.70
CA ASN A 362 15.08 14.84 6.57
C ASN A 362 14.46 14.05 7.73
N ILE A 363 15.03 14.20 8.93
CA ILE A 363 14.72 13.33 10.07
C ILE A 363 13.95 14.09 11.15
N LEU A 364 12.84 13.52 11.59
CA LEU A 364 12.16 13.92 12.81
C LEU A 364 13.04 13.60 14.01
N ARG A 365 13.61 14.64 14.64
CA ARG A 365 14.54 14.49 15.77
C ARG A 365 13.85 14.56 17.11
N THR A 366 12.79 15.37 17.22
CA THR A 366 12.07 15.54 18.48
C THR A 366 10.69 16.14 18.24
N GLY A 367 9.76 15.79 19.11
CA GLY A 367 8.47 16.45 19.24
C GLY A 367 8.22 16.82 20.70
N ARG A 368 7.63 17.98 20.96
CA ARG A 368 7.28 18.42 22.32
C ARG A 368 6.13 19.41 22.33
N GLN A 369 5.41 19.43 23.43
CA GLN A 369 4.52 20.52 23.78
C GLN A 369 5.29 21.71 24.36
N PHE A 370 4.74 22.91 24.27
CA PHE A 370 5.30 24.13 24.83
C PHE A 370 4.17 25.08 25.20
N ASN A 371 4.48 26.15 25.94
CA ASN A 371 3.45 27.00 26.53
C ASN A 371 3.17 28.27 25.73
N ASP A 372 4.10 28.72 24.91
CA ASP A 372 4.04 30.03 24.26
C ASP A 372 4.53 29.99 22.82
N LEU A 373 3.63 30.34 21.89
CA LEU A 373 3.95 30.45 20.45
C LEU A 373 4.96 31.56 20.15
N GLU A 374 4.98 32.64 20.97
CA GLU A 374 5.93 33.74 20.79
C GLU A 374 7.38 33.27 20.97
N ALA A 375 7.61 32.23 21.76
CA ALA A 375 8.92 31.62 21.94
C ALA A 375 9.50 31.03 20.64
N LEU A 376 8.69 30.86 19.58
CA LEU A 376 9.13 30.45 18.26
C LEU A 376 9.54 31.64 17.37
N ASN A 377 9.35 32.86 17.81
CA ASN A 377 9.73 34.06 17.05
C ASN A 377 11.19 34.44 17.38
N GLN A 378 12.15 33.66 16.87
CA GLN A 378 13.58 33.82 17.14
C GLN A 378 14.32 34.29 15.89
N PRO A 379 15.50 34.95 16.04
CA PRO A 379 16.37 35.22 14.90
C PRO A 379 16.70 33.95 14.12
N GLY A 380 16.58 34.00 12.79
CA GLY A 380 16.77 32.83 11.91
C GLY A 380 15.51 31.95 11.73
N HIS A 381 14.41 32.23 12.45
CA HIS A 381 13.13 31.57 12.24
C HIS A 381 12.29 32.32 11.20
N HIS A 382 11.92 31.66 10.13
CA HIS A 382 11.07 32.20 9.07
C HIS A 382 9.78 31.39 8.97
N VAL A 383 8.63 32.00 9.28
CA VAL A 383 7.32 31.37 9.07
C VAL A 383 7.09 31.25 7.55
N ILE A 384 7.12 30.04 7.04
CA ILE A 384 6.96 29.75 5.60
C ILE A 384 5.55 29.26 5.26
N GLU A 385 4.76 28.87 6.27
CA GLU A 385 3.35 28.51 6.10
C GLU A 385 2.56 28.79 7.38
N GLY A 386 1.28 29.17 7.26
CA GLY A 386 0.39 29.39 8.39
C GLY A 386 0.71 30.65 9.20
N SER A 387 0.35 30.66 10.48
CA SER A 387 0.53 31.79 11.39
C SER A 387 0.79 31.35 12.82
N LEU A 388 1.60 32.14 13.54
CA LEU A 388 1.84 31.98 14.98
C LEU A 388 0.91 32.87 15.84
N LYS A 389 0.06 33.67 15.17
CA LYS A 389 -0.89 34.57 15.86
C LYS A 389 -2.22 33.90 16.09
#